data_63d7409b62ae81f6d015e12663de947b
#
_entry.id   63d7409b62ae81f6d015e12663de947b
#
_cell.length_a   1.000
_cell.length_b   1.000
_cell.length_c   1.000
_cell.angle_alpha   90.00
_cell.angle_beta   90.00
_cell.angle_gamma   90.00
#
_symmetry.space_group_name_H-M   'P 1'
#
loop_
_entity.id
_entity.type
_entity.pdbx_description
1 polymer ?
#
loop_
_entity_poly.entity_id
_entity_poly.type
_entity_poly.pdbx_seq_one_letter_code
_entity_poly.pdbx_strand_id
1 'polypeptide(L)'
;WLTGYDTFGYVFFQTLVLDQKGNIILLTRAPDLRQAQNTSNINDIRIWVDKDGSKPADDLKLILDELNLKGKKLGIEYEAYGLTGKNALSLNKSLENYCSIEDKSELISKLRVIKSEEEIAYVRKAAVLADKALDEVWKYAKTGVSESKILAEMNRVIFEGGGDYPANEFIIGSGKNALLCRYQAEKQILNKTDQLSIEWAGTFKHYHSAMFRTIPIGAADSKH
;
A
#
# COMPACT_ATOMS: atom_id res chain seq x y z
N TRP A 1 -4.90 -0.63 -9.27
CA TRP A 1 -5.85 -1.66 -9.67
C TRP A 1 -6.57 -1.27 -10.96
N LEU A 2 -7.21 -0.09 -11.06
CA LEU A 2 -7.97 0.34 -12.25
C LEU A 2 -7.09 0.55 -13.49
N THR A 3 -5.87 1.03 -13.31
CA THR A 3 -5.05 1.57 -14.41
C THR A 3 -3.68 0.94 -14.55
N GLY A 4 -3.26 0.14 -13.59
CA GLY A 4 -1.89 -0.36 -13.50
C GLY A 4 -0.87 0.66 -12.98
N TYR A 5 -1.27 1.90 -12.70
CA TYR A 5 -0.36 2.94 -12.23
C TYR A 5 0.34 2.53 -10.94
N ASP A 6 1.62 2.27 -11.05
CA ASP A 6 2.49 1.88 -9.95
C ASP A 6 3.23 3.11 -9.44
N THR A 7 2.89 3.58 -8.24
CA THR A 7 3.38 4.86 -7.74
C THR A 7 3.42 4.95 -6.22
N PHE A 8 4.34 5.76 -5.73
CA PHE A 8 4.34 6.31 -4.38
C PHE A 8 3.89 7.80 -4.37
N GLY A 9 3.46 8.34 -5.53
CA GLY A 9 3.06 9.74 -5.71
C GLY A 9 1.86 10.19 -4.87
N TYR A 10 1.11 9.24 -4.30
CA TYR A 10 -0.02 9.51 -3.42
C TYR A 10 0.32 10.26 -2.12
N VAL A 11 1.60 10.39 -1.76
CA VAL A 11 2.05 11.23 -0.63
C VAL A 11 1.91 12.73 -0.92
N PHE A 12 1.64 13.09 -2.16
CA PHE A 12 1.32 14.45 -2.60
C PHE A 12 -0.12 14.50 -3.14
N PHE A 13 -0.60 15.69 -3.48
CA PHE A 13 -1.91 15.79 -4.12
C PHE A 13 -1.88 15.07 -5.47
N GLN A 14 -2.69 14.05 -5.61
CA GLN A 14 -2.84 13.26 -6.82
C GLN A 14 -4.30 12.81 -6.93
N THR A 15 -4.87 12.87 -8.11
CA THR A 15 -6.27 12.53 -8.32
C THR A 15 -6.46 11.80 -9.64
N LEU A 16 -7.15 10.66 -9.60
CA LEU A 16 -7.67 9.99 -10.78
C LEU A 16 -9.15 10.40 -10.94
N VAL A 17 -9.47 11.02 -12.06
CA VAL A 17 -10.85 11.33 -12.45
C VAL A 17 -11.35 10.26 -13.39
N LEU A 18 -12.51 9.69 -13.08
CA LEU A 18 -13.21 8.73 -13.91
C LEU A 18 -14.66 9.17 -14.06
N ASP A 19 -15.13 9.36 -15.28
CA ASP A 19 -16.52 9.73 -15.55
C ASP A 19 -17.33 8.56 -16.13
N GLN A 20 -18.64 8.74 -16.21
CA GLN A 20 -19.57 7.73 -16.75
C GLN A 20 -19.42 7.48 -18.26
N LYS A 21 -18.67 8.31 -18.98
CA LYS A 21 -18.35 8.12 -20.40
C LYS A 21 -17.08 7.32 -20.61
N GLY A 22 -16.37 6.98 -19.53
CA GLY A 22 -15.12 6.25 -19.58
C GLY A 22 -13.89 7.14 -19.76
N ASN A 23 -14.00 8.46 -19.60
CA ASN A 23 -12.82 9.33 -19.56
C ASN A 23 -12.02 9.04 -18.30
N ILE A 24 -10.72 8.85 -18.45
CA ILE A 24 -9.77 8.60 -17.35
C ILE A 24 -8.69 9.68 -17.44
N ILE A 25 -8.62 10.54 -16.43
CA ILE A 25 -7.63 11.62 -16.36
C ILE A 25 -6.89 11.53 -15.04
N LEU A 26 -5.57 11.50 -15.08
CA LEU A 26 -4.71 11.58 -13.91
C LEU A 26 -4.18 13.01 -13.77
N LEU A 27 -4.43 13.63 -12.62
CA LEU A 27 -3.76 14.86 -12.21
C LEU A 27 -2.68 14.51 -11.19
N THR A 28 -1.42 14.76 -11.52
CA THR A 28 -0.26 14.42 -10.69
C THR A 28 0.83 15.49 -10.79
N ARG A 29 1.94 15.32 -10.07
CA ARG A 29 3.11 16.21 -10.15
C ARG A 29 4.00 15.88 -11.34
N ALA A 30 4.80 16.86 -11.78
CA ALA A 30 5.77 16.67 -12.86
C ALA A 30 6.76 15.50 -12.63
N PRO A 31 7.32 15.29 -11.43
CA PRO A 31 8.21 14.13 -11.17
C PRO A 31 7.55 12.77 -11.40
N ASP A 32 6.23 12.66 -11.20
CA ASP A 32 5.49 11.40 -11.30
C ASP A 32 5.03 11.06 -12.74
N LEU A 33 5.20 12.01 -13.70
CA LEU A 33 4.73 11.85 -15.07
C LEU A 33 5.28 10.61 -15.77
N ARG A 34 6.61 10.40 -15.70
CA ARG A 34 7.25 9.26 -16.37
C ARG A 34 6.82 7.93 -15.79
N GLN A 35 6.64 7.85 -14.48
CA GLN A 35 6.12 6.67 -13.81
C GLN A 35 4.70 6.35 -14.31
N ALA A 36 3.82 7.36 -14.37
CA ALA A 36 2.47 7.19 -14.88
C ALA A 36 2.45 6.73 -16.33
N GLN A 37 3.26 7.33 -17.20
CA GLN A 37 3.36 6.94 -18.62
C GLN A 37 3.85 5.51 -18.83
N ASN A 38 4.77 5.04 -17.98
CA ASN A 38 5.39 3.72 -18.17
C ASN A 38 4.62 2.57 -17.52
N THR A 39 3.85 2.83 -16.47
CA THR A 39 3.22 1.76 -15.67
C THR A 39 1.70 1.69 -15.81
N SER A 40 1.06 2.73 -16.40
CA SER A 40 -0.39 2.75 -16.51
C SER A 40 -0.89 2.75 -17.95
N ASN A 41 -2.18 2.46 -18.10
CA ASN A 41 -2.91 2.60 -19.36
C ASN A 41 -3.61 3.98 -19.52
N ILE A 42 -3.21 4.98 -18.72
CA ILE A 42 -3.80 6.31 -18.75
C ILE A 42 -3.19 7.13 -19.88
N ASN A 43 -4.01 7.62 -20.80
CA ASN A 43 -3.58 8.47 -21.92
C ASN A 43 -3.59 9.95 -21.56
N ASP A 44 -4.50 10.40 -20.70
CA ASP A 44 -4.60 11.81 -20.29
C ASP A 44 -4.01 12.01 -18.91
N ILE A 45 -2.78 12.52 -18.88
CA ILE A 45 -2.02 12.79 -17.66
C ILE A 45 -1.75 14.29 -17.60
N ARG A 46 -2.33 14.95 -16.59
CA ARG A 46 -2.21 16.39 -16.35
C ARG A 46 -1.24 16.66 -15.20
N ILE A 47 -0.50 17.73 -15.32
CA ILE A 47 0.56 18.07 -14.37
C ILE A 47 0.23 19.36 -13.65
N TRP A 48 0.27 19.31 -12.34
CA TRP A 48 0.37 20.51 -11.53
C TRP A 48 1.82 20.72 -11.07
N VAL A 49 2.21 21.99 -10.93
CA VAL A 49 3.59 22.35 -10.57
C VAL A 49 3.68 22.62 -9.08
N ASP A 50 4.57 21.87 -8.41
CA ASP A 50 4.84 22.01 -6.98
C ASP A 50 5.71 23.27 -6.73
N LYS A 51 5.06 24.38 -6.45
CA LYS A 51 5.66 25.67 -6.13
C LYS A 51 4.80 26.44 -5.12
N ASP A 52 5.37 27.47 -4.54
CA ASP A 52 4.62 28.34 -3.62
C ASP A 52 3.35 28.88 -4.28
N GLY A 53 2.24 28.77 -3.55
CA GLY A 53 0.92 29.18 -4.03
C GLY A 53 0.21 28.22 -4.96
N SER A 54 0.77 27.04 -5.26
CA SER A 54 0.09 26.00 -6.04
C SER A 54 -1.21 25.55 -5.39
N LYS A 55 -2.23 25.37 -6.22
CA LYS A 55 -3.58 24.97 -5.80
C LYS A 55 -4.08 23.81 -6.66
N PRO A 56 -3.56 22.61 -6.50
CA PRO A 56 -3.92 21.47 -7.35
C PRO A 56 -5.41 21.08 -7.29
N ALA A 57 -6.12 21.47 -6.24
CA ALA A 57 -7.58 21.32 -6.19
C ALA A 57 -8.30 22.25 -7.18
N ASP A 58 -7.76 23.43 -7.45
CA ASP A 58 -8.30 24.34 -8.49
C ASP A 58 -7.96 23.81 -9.90
N ASP A 59 -6.77 23.21 -10.08
CA ASP A 59 -6.41 22.53 -11.34
C ASP A 59 -7.35 21.36 -11.62
N LEU A 60 -7.72 20.59 -10.59
CA LEU A 60 -8.74 19.53 -10.71
C LEU A 60 -10.08 20.13 -11.15
N LYS A 61 -10.51 21.26 -10.59
CA LYS A 61 -11.77 21.90 -10.97
C LYS A 61 -11.78 22.28 -12.45
N LEU A 62 -10.66 22.75 -13.02
CA LEU A 62 -10.54 23.01 -14.46
C LEU A 62 -10.75 21.73 -15.30
N ILE A 63 -10.20 20.61 -14.88
CA ILE A 63 -10.45 19.31 -15.53
C ILE A 63 -11.94 18.94 -15.49
N LEU A 64 -12.60 19.15 -14.36
CA LEU A 64 -14.03 18.89 -14.22
C LEU A 64 -14.88 19.82 -15.11
N ASP A 65 -14.45 21.07 -15.32
CA ASP A 65 -15.09 22.01 -16.25
C ASP A 65 -14.96 21.53 -17.71
N GLU A 66 -13.77 21.06 -18.13
CA GLU A 66 -13.55 20.47 -19.46
C GLU A 66 -14.49 19.27 -19.72
N LEU A 67 -14.74 18.47 -18.69
CA LEU A 67 -15.65 17.33 -18.74
C LEU A 67 -17.14 17.71 -18.63
N ASN A 68 -17.47 18.99 -18.45
CA ASN A 68 -18.83 19.52 -18.25
C ASN A 68 -19.52 18.90 -17.02
N LEU A 69 -18.80 18.76 -15.92
CA LEU A 69 -19.29 18.15 -14.67
C LEU A 69 -19.81 19.16 -13.64
N LYS A 70 -19.86 20.44 -13.96
CA LYS A 70 -20.49 21.46 -13.10
C LYS A 70 -21.96 21.10 -12.81
N GLY A 71 -22.35 21.19 -11.55
CA GLY A 71 -23.70 20.84 -11.09
C GLY A 71 -23.99 19.33 -11.04
N LYS A 72 -23.02 18.47 -11.34
CA LYS A 72 -23.17 17.02 -11.27
C LYS A 72 -22.84 16.48 -9.87
N LYS A 73 -23.09 15.18 -9.65
CA LYS A 73 -22.64 14.45 -8.48
C LYS A 73 -21.22 13.96 -8.68
N LEU A 74 -20.37 14.16 -7.67
CA LEU A 74 -18.99 13.70 -7.63
C LEU A 74 -18.80 12.77 -6.43
N GLY A 75 -18.35 11.54 -6.66
CA GLY A 75 -17.92 10.62 -5.62
C GLY A 75 -16.46 10.86 -5.26
N ILE A 76 -16.14 10.95 -3.98
CA ILE A 76 -14.76 11.10 -3.48
C ILE A 76 -14.46 9.96 -2.51
N GLU A 77 -13.27 9.36 -2.64
CA GLU A 77 -12.76 8.36 -1.71
C GLU A 77 -12.04 9.06 -0.55
N TYR A 78 -12.79 9.46 0.49
CA TYR A 78 -12.25 10.18 1.64
C TYR A 78 -11.36 9.33 2.55
N GLU A 79 -11.45 8.01 2.49
CA GLU A 79 -10.59 7.08 3.25
C GLU A 79 -9.28 6.74 2.52
N ALA A 80 -9.03 7.32 1.35
CA ALA A 80 -7.77 7.13 0.65
C ALA A 80 -6.59 7.70 1.45
N TYR A 81 -5.54 6.92 1.68
CA TYR A 81 -4.35 7.36 2.44
C TYR A 81 -3.68 8.61 1.89
N GLY A 82 -3.75 8.83 0.58
CA GLY A 82 -3.22 10.02 -0.07
C GLY A 82 -4.05 11.28 0.13
N LEU A 83 -5.30 11.15 0.57
CA LEU A 83 -6.17 12.29 0.82
C LEU A 83 -6.01 12.78 2.26
N THR A 84 -4.95 13.54 2.50
CA THR A 84 -4.73 14.17 3.81
C THR A 84 -5.87 15.12 4.19
N GLY A 85 -6.08 15.38 5.47
CA GLY A 85 -7.09 16.35 5.93
C GLY A 85 -6.93 17.72 5.26
N LYS A 86 -5.69 18.20 5.04
CA LYS A 86 -5.42 19.45 4.31
C LYS A 86 -5.90 19.38 2.86
N ASN A 87 -5.61 18.28 2.17
CA ASN A 87 -6.02 18.10 0.78
C ASN A 87 -7.54 17.97 0.66
N ALA A 88 -8.20 17.26 1.59
CA ALA A 88 -9.65 17.14 1.63
C ALA A 88 -10.34 18.50 1.85
N LEU A 89 -9.86 19.31 2.79
CA LEU A 89 -10.38 20.65 3.01
C LEU A 89 -10.20 21.56 1.79
N SER A 90 -9.02 21.52 1.16
CA SER A 90 -8.74 22.29 -0.04
C SER A 90 -9.65 21.87 -1.20
N LEU A 91 -9.84 20.56 -1.39
CA LEU A 91 -10.71 19.99 -2.41
C LEU A 91 -12.17 20.43 -2.18
N ASN A 92 -12.69 20.24 -0.98
CA ASN A 92 -14.07 20.64 -0.66
C ASN A 92 -14.29 22.14 -0.87
N LYS A 93 -13.33 22.98 -0.46
CA LYS A 93 -13.40 24.43 -0.69
C LYS A 93 -13.40 24.80 -2.16
N SER A 94 -12.55 24.17 -2.97
CA SER A 94 -12.48 24.43 -4.41
C SER A 94 -13.78 24.04 -5.14
N LEU A 95 -14.44 22.98 -4.65
CA LEU A 95 -15.67 22.45 -5.24
C LEU A 95 -16.96 22.97 -4.58
N GLU A 96 -16.85 23.88 -3.61
CA GLU A 96 -17.99 24.53 -2.99
C GLU A 96 -18.87 25.25 -4.01
N ASN A 97 -20.17 25.03 -4.01
CA ASN A 97 -21.13 25.55 -4.97
C ASN A 97 -20.84 25.17 -6.44
N TYR A 98 -19.93 24.23 -6.67
CA TYR A 98 -19.59 23.76 -8.00
C TYR A 98 -20.34 22.47 -8.38
N CYS A 99 -20.35 21.49 -7.50
CA CYS A 99 -21.01 20.20 -7.68
C CYS A 99 -21.52 19.68 -6.33
N SER A 100 -22.34 18.62 -6.35
CA SER A 100 -22.68 17.88 -5.12
C SER A 100 -21.62 16.80 -4.89
N ILE A 101 -21.10 16.72 -3.65
CA ILE A 101 -20.11 15.74 -3.26
C ILE A 101 -20.77 14.63 -2.45
N GLU A 102 -20.42 13.37 -2.75
CA GLU A 102 -20.80 12.20 -1.98
C GLU A 102 -19.54 11.42 -1.58
N ASP A 103 -19.53 10.88 -0.37
CA ASP A 103 -18.50 9.93 0.05
C ASP A 103 -18.70 8.60 -0.68
N LYS A 104 -17.66 8.16 -1.41
CA LYS A 104 -17.62 6.90 -2.14
C LYS A 104 -16.37 6.07 -1.79
N SER A 105 -15.87 6.23 -0.58
CA SER A 105 -14.65 5.56 -0.08
C SER A 105 -14.66 4.04 -0.27
N GLU A 106 -15.82 3.41 -0.19
CA GLU A 106 -15.93 1.95 -0.35
C GLU A 106 -16.08 1.47 -1.81
N LEU A 107 -16.22 2.37 -2.78
CA LEU A 107 -16.59 1.97 -4.16
C LEU A 107 -15.59 0.99 -4.76
N ILE A 108 -14.31 1.36 -4.79
CA ILE A 108 -13.26 0.54 -5.37
C ILE A 108 -12.98 -0.70 -4.51
N SER A 109 -13.02 -0.56 -3.20
CA SER A 109 -12.84 -1.69 -2.28
C SER A 109 -13.90 -2.77 -2.50
N LYS A 110 -15.16 -2.40 -2.69
CA LYS A 110 -16.25 -3.35 -3.01
C LYS A 110 -16.03 -4.06 -4.33
N LEU A 111 -15.56 -3.36 -5.36
CA LEU A 111 -15.25 -3.98 -6.66
C LEU A 111 -14.09 -4.99 -6.55
N ARG A 112 -13.12 -4.73 -5.68
CA ARG A 112 -11.93 -5.58 -5.48
C ARG A 112 -12.17 -6.78 -4.57
N VAL A 113 -13.31 -6.89 -3.90
CA VAL A 113 -13.62 -8.05 -3.01
C VAL A 113 -13.59 -9.36 -3.79
N ILE A 114 -14.22 -9.39 -4.98
CA ILE A 114 -14.22 -10.57 -5.83
C ILE A 114 -13.02 -10.47 -6.77
N LYS A 115 -12.10 -11.43 -6.65
CA LYS A 115 -10.88 -11.50 -7.44
C LYS A 115 -11.10 -12.24 -8.74
N SER A 116 -10.48 -11.76 -9.81
CA SER A 116 -10.37 -12.51 -11.07
C SER A 116 -9.44 -13.72 -10.93
N GLU A 117 -9.44 -14.61 -11.90
CA GLU A 117 -8.52 -15.75 -11.94
C GLU A 117 -7.04 -15.30 -11.99
N GLU A 118 -6.75 -14.21 -12.69
CA GLU A 118 -5.41 -13.63 -12.75
C GLU A 118 -4.98 -13.07 -11.39
N GLU A 119 -5.86 -12.34 -10.71
CA GLU A 119 -5.61 -11.83 -9.36
C GLU A 119 -5.37 -12.98 -8.37
N ILE A 120 -6.14 -14.06 -8.46
CA ILE A 120 -5.93 -15.28 -7.65
C ILE A 120 -4.56 -15.90 -7.96
N ALA A 121 -4.13 -15.90 -9.22
CA ALA A 121 -2.78 -16.40 -9.56
C ALA A 121 -1.68 -15.55 -8.92
N TYR A 122 -1.84 -14.23 -8.83
CA TYR A 122 -0.91 -13.35 -8.11
C TYR A 122 -0.91 -13.62 -6.60
N VAL A 123 -2.07 -13.79 -5.98
CA VAL A 123 -2.18 -14.17 -4.56
C VAL A 123 -1.48 -15.51 -4.30
N ARG A 124 -1.62 -16.49 -5.18
CA ARG A 124 -0.93 -17.79 -5.05
C ARG A 124 0.60 -17.64 -5.15
N LYS A 125 1.11 -16.78 -6.04
CA LYS A 125 2.54 -16.48 -6.11
C LYS A 125 3.02 -15.77 -4.84
N ALA A 126 2.24 -14.83 -4.32
CA ALA A 126 2.53 -14.16 -3.05
C ALA A 126 2.58 -15.19 -1.90
N ALA A 127 1.68 -16.18 -1.86
CA ALA A 127 1.69 -17.24 -0.86
C ALA A 127 2.98 -18.09 -0.91
N VAL A 128 3.43 -18.47 -2.12
CA VAL A 128 4.71 -19.20 -2.27
C VAL A 128 5.89 -18.39 -1.74
N LEU A 129 5.89 -17.06 -1.94
CA LEU A 129 6.93 -16.19 -1.39
C LEU A 129 6.85 -16.08 0.13
N ALA A 130 5.64 -16.05 0.69
CA ALA A 130 5.45 -16.07 2.14
C ALA A 130 5.95 -17.38 2.76
N ASP A 131 5.70 -18.53 2.13
CA ASP A 131 6.21 -19.83 2.58
C ASP A 131 7.75 -19.87 2.54
N LYS A 132 8.38 -19.41 1.46
CA LYS A 132 9.84 -19.31 1.38
C LYS A 132 10.43 -18.42 2.48
N ALA A 133 9.77 -17.31 2.81
CA ALA A 133 10.19 -16.45 3.91
C ALA A 133 10.09 -17.18 5.26
N LEU A 134 9.06 -18.01 5.47
CA LEU A 134 8.94 -18.84 6.65
C LEU A 134 10.08 -19.88 6.76
N ASP A 135 10.48 -20.48 5.64
CA ASP A 135 11.62 -21.41 5.61
C ASP A 135 12.91 -20.74 6.11
N GLU A 136 13.12 -19.47 5.75
CA GLU A 136 14.26 -18.70 6.27
C GLU A 136 14.10 -18.40 7.78
N VAL A 137 12.89 -18.11 8.24
CA VAL A 137 12.65 -17.97 9.70
C VAL A 137 13.08 -19.24 10.44
N TRP A 138 12.67 -20.43 9.97
CA TRP A 138 13.04 -21.70 10.60
C TRP A 138 14.55 -21.96 10.61
N LYS A 139 15.29 -21.50 9.59
CA LYS A 139 16.76 -21.61 9.56
C LYS A 139 17.44 -20.73 10.61
N TYR A 140 16.93 -19.52 10.81
CA TYR A 140 17.62 -18.49 11.59
C TYR A 140 17.00 -18.22 12.97
N ALA A 141 15.81 -18.74 13.30
CA ALA A 141 15.17 -18.59 14.60
C ALA A 141 15.89 -19.43 15.68
N LYS A 142 17.10 -19.03 16.05
CA LYS A 142 17.99 -19.73 16.99
C LYS A 142 18.62 -18.74 17.97
N THR A 143 18.94 -19.23 19.16
CA THR A 143 19.68 -18.47 20.17
C THR A 143 20.94 -17.82 19.57
N GLY A 144 21.16 -16.57 19.87
CA GLY A 144 22.33 -15.78 19.41
C GLY A 144 22.13 -15.13 18.02
N VAL A 145 21.07 -15.41 17.29
CA VAL A 145 20.76 -14.74 16.02
C VAL A 145 19.95 -13.47 16.27
N SER A 146 20.23 -12.41 15.53
CA SER A 146 19.47 -11.16 15.64
C SER A 146 18.18 -11.22 14.81
N GLU A 147 17.13 -10.58 15.31
CA GLU A 147 15.88 -10.35 14.57
C GLU A 147 16.13 -9.68 13.21
N SER A 148 17.12 -8.76 13.13
CA SER A 148 17.51 -8.10 11.88
C SER A 148 18.00 -9.09 10.82
N LYS A 149 18.74 -10.14 11.23
CA LYS A 149 19.20 -11.18 10.31
C LYS A 149 18.03 -11.95 9.73
N ILE A 150 17.07 -12.30 10.56
CA ILE A 150 15.84 -13.00 10.12
C ILE A 150 15.08 -12.15 9.11
N LEU A 151 14.82 -10.87 9.42
CA LEU A 151 14.14 -9.95 8.49
C LEU A 151 14.88 -9.79 7.17
N ALA A 152 16.21 -9.69 7.21
CA ALA A 152 17.03 -9.55 6.01
C ALA A 152 16.88 -10.77 5.09
N GLU A 153 16.92 -11.98 5.64
CA GLU A 153 16.77 -13.21 4.87
C GLU A 153 15.36 -13.41 4.31
N MET A 154 14.34 -13.07 5.09
CA MET A 154 12.95 -13.08 4.62
C MET A 154 12.75 -12.15 3.42
N ASN A 155 13.21 -10.89 3.53
CA ASN A 155 13.12 -9.93 2.43
C ASN A 155 13.94 -10.40 1.22
N ARG A 156 15.15 -10.94 1.43
CA ARG A 156 15.98 -11.46 0.35
C ARG A 156 15.24 -12.48 -0.51
N VAL A 157 14.64 -13.51 0.10
CA VAL A 157 13.97 -14.56 -0.68
C VAL A 157 12.69 -14.08 -1.37
N ILE A 158 12.00 -13.08 -0.80
CA ILE A 158 10.84 -12.47 -1.43
C ILE A 158 11.27 -11.70 -2.69
N PHE A 159 12.28 -10.83 -2.60
CA PHE A 159 12.75 -10.06 -3.74
C PHE A 159 13.45 -10.92 -4.80
N GLU A 160 14.30 -11.86 -4.42
CA GLU A 160 14.91 -12.82 -5.35
C GLU A 160 13.86 -13.69 -6.06
N GLY A 161 12.72 -13.93 -5.41
CA GLY A 161 11.56 -14.62 -6.00
C GLY A 161 10.70 -13.75 -6.91
N GLY A 162 11.09 -12.50 -7.17
CA GLY A 162 10.35 -11.54 -7.99
C GLY A 162 9.19 -10.87 -7.27
N GLY A 163 9.24 -10.85 -5.93
CA GLY A 163 8.24 -10.18 -5.10
C GLY A 163 8.48 -8.68 -4.95
N ASP A 164 7.51 -8.02 -4.34
CA ASP A 164 7.48 -6.58 -4.11
C ASP A 164 7.57 -6.25 -2.62
N TYR A 165 7.69 -4.96 -2.30
CA TYR A 165 7.53 -4.48 -0.93
C TYR A 165 6.12 -4.76 -0.41
N PRO A 166 5.98 -5.20 0.86
CA PRO A 166 4.68 -5.31 1.50
C PRO A 166 4.09 -3.92 1.80
N ALA A 167 2.78 -3.87 2.01
CA ALA A 167 2.09 -2.62 2.36
C ALA A 167 2.49 -2.08 3.74
N ASN A 168 2.89 -2.97 4.66
CA ASN A 168 3.43 -2.62 5.98
C ASN A 168 4.74 -3.35 6.22
N GLU A 169 5.57 -2.81 7.09
CA GLU A 169 6.80 -3.45 7.56
C GLU A 169 6.48 -4.78 8.23
N PHE A 170 7.39 -5.76 8.10
CA PHE A 170 7.28 -7.01 8.83
C PHE A 170 7.44 -6.76 10.33
N ILE A 171 6.53 -7.30 11.11
CA ILE A 171 6.56 -7.23 12.56
C ILE A 171 7.39 -8.42 13.06
N ILE A 172 8.38 -8.15 13.89
CA ILE A 172 9.18 -9.17 14.56
C ILE A 172 9.49 -8.70 15.98
N GLY A 173 9.34 -9.60 16.93
CA GLY A 173 9.69 -9.33 18.31
C GLY A 173 9.94 -10.62 19.08
N SER A 174 10.96 -10.61 19.95
CA SER A 174 11.32 -11.72 20.81
C SER A 174 11.24 -11.35 22.29
N GLY A 175 11.08 -12.35 23.15
CA GLY A 175 10.95 -12.16 24.59
C GLY A 175 9.80 -11.20 24.93
N LYS A 176 10.08 -10.12 25.66
CA LYS A 176 9.08 -9.11 26.00
C LYS A 176 8.50 -8.38 24.78
N ASN A 177 9.29 -8.24 23.72
CA ASN A 177 8.87 -7.56 22.49
C ASN A 177 7.98 -8.44 21.61
N ALA A 178 7.86 -9.73 21.88
CA ALA A 178 6.93 -10.63 21.19
C ALA A 178 5.45 -10.21 21.36
N LEU A 179 5.14 -9.37 22.33
CA LEU A 179 3.79 -8.83 22.57
C LEU A 179 3.50 -7.54 21.79
N LEU A 180 4.50 -6.96 21.10
CA LEU A 180 4.32 -5.75 20.33
C LEU A 180 3.65 -6.07 19.00
N CYS A 181 2.57 -5.37 18.70
CA CYS A 181 1.76 -5.59 17.49
C CYS A 181 2.06 -4.58 16.36
N ARG A 182 3.23 -3.92 16.43
CA ARG A 182 3.70 -2.98 15.41
C ARG A 182 5.21 -3.10 15.25
N TYR A 183 5.71 -2.62 14.10
CA TYR A 183 7.14 -2.55 13.84
C TYR A 183 7.85 -1.75 14.94
N GLN A 184 8.99 -2.29 15.38
CA GLN A 184 9.91 -1.64 16.30
C GLN A 184 11.30 -1.53 15.66
N ALA A 185 11.92 -0.36 15.76
CA ALA A 185 13.23 -0.11 15.15
C ALA A 185 14.37 -0.88 15.82
N GLU A 186 14.35 -0.96 17.16
CA GLU A 186 15.35 -1.73 17.92
C GLU A 186 15.10 -3.22 17.78
N LYS A 187 16.11 -3.95 17.30
CA LYS A 187 16.08 -5.39 17.12
C LYS A 187 16.89 -6.09 18.20
N GLN A 188 16.35 -7.20 18.66
CA GLN A 188 16.93 -8.02 19.73
C GLN A 188 17.81 -9.15 19.15
N ILE A 189 18.67 -9.71 20.01
CA ILE A 189 19.34 -10.99 19.79
C ILE A 189 18.54 -12.06 20.54
N LEU A 190 18.15 -13.12 19.83
CA LEU A 190 17.33 -14.19 20.37
C LEU A 190 18.02 -14.93 21.51
N ASN A 191 17.33 -15.12 22.63
CA ASN A 191 17.77 -15.90 23.78
C ASN A 191 17.08 -17.27 23.80
N LYS A 192 17.69 -18.22 24.46
CA LYS A 192 17.18 -19.60 24.52
C LYS A 192 15.80 -19.80 25.16
N THR A 193 15.31 -18.77 25.88
CA THR A 193 14.02 -18.81 26.59
C THR A 193 13.01 -17.85 25.94
N ASP A 194 13.35 -17.29 24.79
CA ASP A 194 12.45 -16.37 24.11
C ASP A 194 11.35 -17.09 23.34
N GLN A 195 10.24 -16.41 23.21
CA GLN A 195 9.24 -16.64 22.20
C GLN A 195 9.46 -15.58 21.12
N LEU A 196 9.53 -16.00 19.87
CA LEU A 196 9.58 -15.12 18.70
C LEU A 196 8.19 -15.02 18.10
N SER A 197 7.62 -13.81 18.04
CA SER A 197 6.41 -13.52 17.24
C SER A 197 6.82 -12.80 15.98
N ILE A 198 6.28 -13.25 14.86
CA ILE A 198 6.57 -12.66 13.56
C ILE A 198 5.33 -12.62 12.67
N GLU A 199 5.09 -11.45 12.05
CA GLU A 199 4.04 -11.22 11.05
C GLU A 199 4.67 -10.67 9.79
N TRP A 200 4.31 -11.25 8.65
CA TRP A 200 4.85 -10.84 7.34
C TRP A 200 3.87 -11.13 6.22
N ALA A 201 4.19 -10.67 5.03
CA ALA A 201 3.50 -11.05 3.82
C ALA A 201 4.48 -11.36 2.69
N GLY A 202 4.22 -12.41 1.95
CA GLY A 202 4.71 -12.49 0.58
C GLY A 202 3.91 -11.52 -0.28
N THR A 203 4.57 -10.82 -1.18
CA THR A 203 3.92 -9.81 -2.04
C THR A 203 4.33 -10.04 -3.48
N PHE A 204 3.36 -10.06 -4.39
CA PHE A 204 3.62 -10.18 -5.83
C PHE A 204 2.62 -9.31 -6.60
N LYS A 205 3.11 -8.37 -7.43
CA LYS A 205 2.25 -7.42 -8.14
C LYS A 205 1.27 -6.68 -7.20
N HIS A 206 1.76 -6.29 -6.02
CA HIS A 206 1.00 -5.69 -4.92
C HIS A 206 -0.11 -6.55 -4.31
N TYR A 207 -0.26 -7.82 -4.72
CA TYR A 207 -1.12 -8.78 -4.03
C TYR A 207 -0.35 -9.46 -2.90
N HIS A 208 -1.01 -9.62 -1.76
CA HIS A 208 -0.40 -10.08 -0.52
C HIS A 208 -0.93 -11.44 -0.10
N SER A 209 -0.06 -12.22 0.52
CA SER A 209 -0.42 -13.36 1.35
C SER A 209 0.25 -13.21 2.71
N ALA A 210 -0.53 -12.81 3.71
CA ALA A 210 -0.03 -12.54 5.06
C ALA A 210 0.01 -13.79 5.90
N MET A 211 1.02 -13.87 6.78
CA MET A 211 1.19 -14.92 7.78
C MET A 211 1.58 -14.34 9.13
N PHE A 212 1.18 -15.01 10.19
CA PHE A 212 1.66 -14.79 11.55
C PHE A 212 2.12 -16.10 12.16
N ARG A 213 3.26 -16.11 12.86
CA ARG A 213 3.78 -17.26 13.59
C ARG A 213 4.37 -16.86 14.92
N THR A 214 4.18 -17.74 15.89
CA THR A 214 4.87 -17.69 17.18
C THR A 214 5.73 -18.92 17.31
N ILE A 215 7.02 -18.75 17.62
CA ILE A 215 8.03 -19.78 17.58
C ILE A 215 8.80 -19.75 18.91
N PRO A 216 8.82 -20.82 19.70
CA PRO A 216 9.70 -20.91 20.86
C PRO A 216 11.16 -21.05 20.39
N ILE A 217 12.06 -20.27 21.01
CA ILE A 217 13.50 -20.34 20.77
C ILE A 217 14.12 -21.28 21.80
N GLY A 218 14.74 -22.37 21.33
CA GLY A 218 15.20 -23.45 22.21
C GLY A 218 14.07 -24.42 22.56
N ALA A 219 14.01 -24.84 23.81
CA ALA A 219 12.97 -25.76 24.25
C ALA A 219 11.70 -25.03 24.66
N ALA A 220 10.55 -25.45 24.13
CA ALA A 220 9.26 -25.01 24.62
C ALA A 220 9.05 -25.44 26.06
N ASP A 221 8.49 -24.60 26.90
CA ASP A 221 8.05 -24.93 28.25
C ASP A 221 6.52 -25.09 28.35
N SER A 222 6.00 -25.35 29.54
CA SER A 222 4.56 -25.54 29.77
C SER A 222 3.72 -24.27 29.55
N LYS A 223 4.35 -23.13 29.27
CA LYS A 223 3.68 -21.84 28.99
C LYS A 223 3.59 -21.52 27.50
N HIS A 224 4.29 -22.29 26.66
CA HIS A 224 4.22 -22.21 25.21
C HIS A 224 3.20 -23.21 24.64
#